data_972c7f5ef1df799865543324234b9245
#
_entry.id   972c7f5ef1df799865543324234b9245
#
_cell.length_a   1.000
_cell.length_b   1.000
_cell.length_c   1.000
_cell.angle_alpha   90.00
_cell.angle_beta   90.00
_cell.angle_gamma   90.00
#
_symmetry.space_group_name_H-M   'P 1'
#
loop_
_entity.id
_entity.type
_entity.pdbx_description
1 polymer ?
#
loop_
_entity_poly.entity_id
_entity_poly.type
_entity_poly.pdbx_seq_one_letter_code
_entity_poly.pdbx_strand_id
1 'polypeptide(L)'
;DSLVFAASAKGLWKSKDGQNWALFKPAKNVTPLQGDETISSEVYSVVLDERAYYNGPVLWIGTGDGVARSADLDGSNWEIYRADYDPEKIYAYPNPFSPNSHNVLDGDGYVRFHLGNVVSPDVEMAVYNFAMENVYNVTLDRRNPETGAIKWNGKDSNSRLVDNGVYFIKLKYSQNLNASPSNHWVKLIVVK
;
A
#
# COMPACT_ATOMS: atom_id res chain seq x y z
N ASP A 1 -2.64 -8.43 -35.21
CA ASP A 1 -3.61 -7.39 -34.84
C ASP A 1 -3.15 -6.75 -33.53
N SER A 2 -2.87 -5.45 -33.57
CA SER A 2 -2.44 -4.71 -32.37
C SER A 2 -3.67 -4.36 -31.54
N LEU A 3 -3.65 -4.73 -30.26
CA LEU A 3 -4.70 -4.36 -29.33
C LEU A 3 -4.21 -3.21 -28.46
N VAL A 4 -4.98 -2.12 -28.41
CA VAL A 4 -4.65 -0.91 -27.67
C VAL A 4 -5.69 -0.68 -26.60
N PHE A 5 -5.25 -0.35 -25.40
CA PHE A 5 -6.10 0.00 -24.26
C PHE A 5 -5.84 1.44 -23.84
N ALA A 6 -6.90 2.12 -23.44
CA ALA A 6 -6.82 3.48 -22.89
C ALA A 6 -7.67 3.63 -21.63
N ALA A 7 -7.03 4.10 -20.56
CA ALA A 7 -7.68 4.41 -19.30
C ALA A 7 -8.45 5.74 -19.38
N SER A 8 -9.62 5.81 -18.77
CA SER A 8 -10.41 7.06 -18.70
C SER A 8 -11.32 7.10 -17.47
N ALA A 9 -11.81 8.30 -17.14
CA ALA A 9 -12.81 8.50 -16.10
C ALA A 9 -14.16 7.82 -16.37
N LYS A 10 -14.38 7.34 -17.61
CA LYS A 10 -15.62 6.64 -17.99
C LYS A 10 -15.47 5.12 -18.03
N GLY A 11 -14.25 4.63 -17.94
CA GLY A 11 -13.92 3.22 -18.00
C GLY A 11 -12.66 2.96 -18.81
N LEU A 12 -12.51 1.71 -19.24
CA LEU A 12 -11.41 1.25 -20.08
C LEU A 12 -11.86 1.19 -21.53
N TRP A 13 -11.11 1.85 -22.38
CA TRP A 13 -11.35 1.80 -23.83
C TRP A 13 -10.43 0.78 -24.48
N LYS A 14 -10.94 0.10 -25.49
CA LYS A 14 -10.23 -0.91 -26.28
C LYS A 14 -10.38 -0.62 -27.77
N SER A 15 -9.30 -0.72 -28.51
CA SER A 15 -9.28 -0.58 -29.95
C SER A 15 -8.39 -1.65 -30.57
N LYS A 16 -8.76 -2.09 -31.77
CA LYS A 16 -7.96 -2.99 -32.64
C LYS A 16 -7.21 -2.26 -33.74
N ASP A 17 -7.60 -1.05 -34.05
CA ASP A 17 -7.11 -0.26 -35.20
C ASP A 17 -6.64 1.16 -34.80
N GLY A 18 -6.80 1.52 -33.50
CA GLY A 18 -6.49 2.86 -33.01
C GLY A 18 -7.50 3.94 -33.41
N GLN A 19 -8.50 3.63 -34.20
CA GLN A 19 -9.51 4.57 -34.71
C GLN A 19 -10.89 4.29 -34.10
N ASN A 20 -11.27 3.03 -34.05
CA ASN A 20 -12.55 2.59 -33.48
C ASN A 20 -12.37 2.11 -32.06
N TRP A 21 -13.02 2.79 -31.11
CA TRP A 21 -12.87 2.53 -29.70
C TRP A 21 -14.18 2.03 -29.08
N ALA A 22 -14.09 0.92 -28.37
CA ALA A 22 -15.18 0.37 -27.58
C ALA A 22 -14.89 0.59 -26.10
N LEU A 23 -15.86 1.17 -25.40
CA LEU A 23 -15.80 1.31 -23.95
C LEU A 23 -16.25 0.00 -23.30
N PHE A 24 -15.47 -0.55 -22.41
CA PHE A 24 -15.95 -1.56 -21.50
C PHE A 24 -15.69 -1.18 -20.04
N LYS A 25 -16.66 -1.50 -19.21
CA LYS A 25 -16.59 -1.26 -17.79
C LYS A 25 -16.19 -2.56 -17.10
N PRO A 26 -15.13 -2.56 -16.30
CA PRO A 26 -14.81 -3.69 -15.46
C PRO A 26 -15.96 -3.91 -14.48
N ALA A 27 -16.72 -4.97 -14.65
CA ALA A 27 -18.03 -5.03 -14.03
C ALA A 27 -18.23 -6.13 -13.00
N LYS A 28 -17.38 -7.15 -12.92
CA LYS A 28 -17.62 -8.25 -11.97
C LYS A 28 -16.34 -8.79 -11.38
N ASN A 29 -16.38 -8.97 -10.08
CA ASN A 29 -15.43 -9.81 -9.37
C ASN A 29 -15.85 -11.28 -9.53
N VAL A 30 -14.94 -12.10 -9.99
CA VAL A 30 -15.16 -13.55 -10.12
C VAL A 30 -14.73 -14.35 -8.90
N THR A 31 -14.17 -13.69 -7.89
CA THR A 31 -13.78 -14.37 -6.64
C THR A 31 -15.01 -14.66 -5.77
N PRO A 32 -15.31 -15.92 -5.48
CA PRO A 32 -16.52 -16.31 -4.71
C PRO A 32 -16.61 -15.73 -3.30
N LEU A 33 -15.51 -15.19 -2.78
CA LEU A 33 -15.41 -14.69 -1.41
C LEU A 33 -15.86 -13.24 -1.22
N GLN A 34 -16.04 -12.47 -2.30
CA GLN A 34 -16.33 -11.03 -2.22
C GLN A 34 -17.69 -10.61 -2.77
N GLY A 35 -18.47 -11.55 -3.27
CA GLY A 35 -19.82 -11.26 -3.81
C GLY A 35 -19.83 -10.55 -5.17
N ASP A 36 -20.99 -10.05 -5.58
CA ASP A 36 -21.21 -9.33 -6.84
C ASP A 36 -20.74 -7.86 -6.75
N GLU A 37 -19.52 -7.61 -6.36
CA GLU A 37 -19.00 -6.27 -6.25
C GLU A 37 -18.56 -5.70 -7.60
N THR A 38 -18.98 -4.49 -7.87
CA THR A 38 -18.51 -3.72 -9.01
C THR A 38 -17.30 -2.89 -8.62
N ILE A 39 -16.28 -2.85 -9.48
CA ILE A 39 -15.18 -1.91 -9.36
C ILE A 39 -15.60 -0.53 -9.87
N SER A 40 -14.97 0.55 -9.37
CA SER A 40 -15.17 1.89 -9.88
C SER A 40 -15.03 1.94 -11.40
N SER A 41 -15.91 2.67 -12.07
CA SER A 41 -15.81 2.87 -13.51
C SER A 41 -14.65 3.77 -13.92
N GLU A 42 -14.07 4.53 -12.97
CA GLU A 42 -12.91 5.39 -13.25
C GLU A 42 -11.64 4.55 -13.31
N VAL A 43 -11.01 4.52 -14.48
CA VAL A 43 -9.75 3.81 -14.70
C VAL A 43 -8.62 4.82 -14.89
N TYR A 44 -7.64 4.79 -13.98
CA TYR A 44 -6.51 5.72 -13.98
C TYR A 44 -5.29 5.17 -14.70
N SER A 45 -5.14 3.85 -14.72
CA SER A 45 -4.01 3.19 -15.34
C SER A 45 -4.41 1.85 -15.96
N VAL A 46 -3.68 1.45 -16.98
CA VAL A 46 -3.82 0.14 -17.63
C VAL A 46 -2.45 -0.37 -18.02
N VAL A 47 -2.20 -1.65 -17.76
CA VAL A 47 -0.96 -2.35 -18.11
C VAL A 47 -1.31 -3.73 -18.64
N LEU A 48 -0.73 -4.11 -19.76
CA LEU A 48 -0.75 -5.46 -20.27
C LEU A 48 0.54 -6.16 -19.81
N ASP A 49 0.37 -7.22 -19.03
CA ASP A 49 1.47 -8.02 -18.50
C ASP A 49 1.58 -9.32 -19.32
N GLU A 50 2.63 -9.42 -20.11
CA GLU A 50 2.91 -10.55 -21.00
C GLU A 50 4.02 -11.48 -20.48
N ARG A 51 4.38 -11.37 -19.18
CA ARG A 51 5.44 -12.21 -18.60
C ARG A 51 5.08 -13.69 -18.69
N ALA A 52 6.09 -14.52 -18.99
CA ALA A 52 5.94 -15.97 -19.12
C ALA A 52 5.42 -16.69 -17.86
N TYR A 53 5.39 -16.01 -16.74
CA TYR A 53 4.79 -16.47 -15.48
C TYR A 53 3.28 -16.74 -15.63
N TYR A 54 2.60 -16.00 -16.49
CA TYR A 54 1.19 -16.19 -16.80
C TYR A 54 1.02 -17.12 -18.01
N ASN A 55 -0.07 -17.88 -18.03
CA ASN A 55 -0.45 -18.70 -19.21
C ASN A 55 -1.10 -17.85 -20.33
N GLY A 56 -0.57 -16.67 -20.60
CA GLY A 56 -1.08 -15.70 -21.54
C GLY A 56 -1.04 -14.28 -21.00
N PRO A 57 -1.38 -13.28 -21.80
CA PRO A 57 -1.37 -11.89 -21.37
C PRO A 57 -2.43 -11.63 -20.31
N VAL A 58 -2.07 -10.86 -19.28
CA VAL A 58 -2.95 -10.43 -18.19
C VAL A 58 -3.08 -8.92 -18.22
N LEU A 59 -4.32 -8.46 -18.24
CA LEU A 59 -4.63 -7.03 -18.20
C LEU A 59 -4.81 -6.58 -16.74
N TRP A 60 -4.05 -5.58 -16.36
CA TRP A 60 -4.15 -4.92 -15.04
C TRP A 60 -4.69 -3.51 -15.21
N ILE A 61 -5.60 -3.12 -14.33
CA ILE A 61 -6.10 -1.76 -14.25
C ILE A 61 -6.03 -1.23 -12.83
N GLY A 62 -5.72 0.07 -12.69
CA GLY A 62 -5.87 0.82 -11.45
C GLY A 62 -7.11 1.70 -11.52
N THR A 63 -7.92 1.67 -10.48
CA THR A 63 -9.18 2.40 -10.38
C THR A 63 -9.24 3.22 -9.09
N GLY A 64 -10.29 4.01 -8.89
CA GLY A 64 -10.47 4.82 -7.68
C GLY A 64 -10.66 4.01 -6.39
N ASP A 65 -11.04 2.75 -6.48
CA ASP A 65 -11.30 1.89 -5.32
C ASP A 65 -10.43 0.62 -5.27
N GLY A 66 -9.43 0.51 -6.13
CA GLY A 66 -8.49 -0.60 -6.08
C GLY A 66 -7.83 -0.94 -7.41
N VAL A 67 -7.24 -2.11 -7.44
CA VAL A 67 -6.61 -2.69 -8.62
C VAL A 67 -7.41 -3.90 -9.06
N ALA A 68 -7.59 -4.08 -10.36
CA ALA A 68 -8.20 -5.28 -10.89
C ALA A 68 -7.35 -5.90 -12.00
N ARG A 69 -7.44 -7.21 -12.13
CA ARG A 69 -6.82 -7.94 -13.23
C ARG A 69 -7.82 -8.80 -13.97
N SER A 70 -7.56 -9.02 -15.25
CA SER A 70 -8.27 -9.99 -16.08
C SER A 70 -7.29 -10.77 -16.92
N ALA A 71 -7.43 -12.10 -16.94
CA ALA A 71 -6.74 -12.97 -17.91
C ALA A 71 -7.50 -13.02 -19.24
N ASP A 72 -8.64 -12.36 -19.30
CA ASP A 72 -9.50 -12.25 -20.48
C ASP A 72 -9.45 -10.82 -21.02
N LEU A 73 -8.80 -10.65 -22.15
CA LEU A 73 -8.68 -9.34 -22.81
C LEU A 73 -10.01 -8.81 -23.36
N ASP A 74 -11.08 -9.58 -23.26
CA ASP A 74 -12.44 -9.13 -23.57
C ASP A 74 -13.09 -8.39 -22.41
N GLY A 75 -12.49 -8.45 -21.23
CA GLY A 75 -12.90 -7.66 -20.07
C GLY A 75 -14.17 -8.17 -19.38
N SER A 76 -14.43 -9.46 -19.48
CA SER A 76 -15.62 -10.09 -18.90
C SER A 76 -15.38 -10.64 -17.49
N ASN A 77 -14.14 -10.98 -17.15
CA ASN A 77 -13.79 -11.62 -15.89
C ASN A 77 -12.70 -10.83 -15.17
N TRP A 78 -13.07 -10.16 -14.09
CA TRP A 78 -12.14 -9.38 -13.28
C TRP A 78 -11.96 -9.97 -11.89
N GLU A 79 -10.71 -10.10 -11.48
CA GLU A 79 -10.35 -10.26 -10.08
C GLU A 79 -10.05 -8.88 -9.51
N ILE A 80 -10.74 -8.52 -8.43
CA ILE A 80 -10.66 -7.19 -7.82
C ILE A 80 -9.90 -7.28 -6.52
N TYR A 81 -8.88 -6.42 -6.38
CA TYR A 81 -8.08 -6.26 -5.19
C TYR A 81 -8.33 -4.87 -4.62
N ARG A 82 -9.20 -4.79 -3.63
CA ARG A 82 -9.41 -3.56 -2.88
C ARG A 82 -8.41 -3.47 -1.76
N ALA A 83 -7.89 -2.27 -1.53
CA ALA A 83 -7.28 -2.00 -0.26
C ALA A 83 -8.42 -1.94 0.77
N ASP A 84 -8.45 -2.89 1.71
CA ASP A 84 -9.24 -2.73 2.92
C ASP A 84 -8.67 -1.53 3.68
N TYR A 85 -9.16 -0.35 3.33
CA TYR A 85 -8.85 0.86 4.07
C TYR A 85 -9.72 0.88 5.32
N ASP A 86 -9.18 0.31 6.37
CA ASP A 86 -9.70 0.55 7.72
C ASP A 86 -9.04 1.83 8.23
N PRO A 87 -9.77 2.95 8.36
CA PRO A 87 -9.21 4.21 8.83
C PRO A 87 -8.71 4.13 10.28
N GLU A 88 -9.07 3.10 11.02
CA GLU A 88 -8.59 2.86 12.38
C GLU A 88 -7.40 1.90 12.44
N LYS A 89 -7.11 1.20 11.34
CA LYS A 89 -6.03 0.22 11.30
C LYS A 89 -4.66 0.87 11.31
N ILE A 90 -3.81 0.39 12.20
CA ILE A 90 -2.43 0.83 12.34
C ILE A 90 -1.53 -0.19 11.66
N TYR A 91 -0.69 0.25 10.73
CA TYR A 91 0.21 -0.64 9.99
C TYR A 91 1.48 0.05 9.53
N ALA A 92 2.51 -0.76 9.23
CA ALA A 92 3.76 -0.31 8.63
C ALA A 92 3.78 -0.61 7.13
N TYR A 93 4.37 0.28 6.33
CA TYR A 93 4.57 0.07 4.91
C TYR A 93 5.86 0.74 4.39
N PRO A 94 6.60 0.05 3.53
CA PRO A 94 6.44 -1.36 3.14
C PRO A 94 6.69 -2.33 4.29
N ASN A 95 6.05 -3.50 4.26
CA ASN A 95 6.29 -4.59 5.20
C ASN A 95 6.16 -5.93 4.45
N PRO A 96 7.25 -6.67 4.20
CA PRO A 96 8.62 -6.48 4.72
C PRO A 96 9.28 -5.17 4.28
N PHE A 97 10.18 -4.66 5.14
CA PHE A 97 10.99 -3.47 4.89
C PHE A 97 12.44 -3.83 4.63
N SER A 98 13.00 -3.31 3.54
CA SER A 98 14.43 -3.41 3.24
C SER A 98 15.06 -2.01 3.32
N PRO A 99 15.90 -1.74 4.32
CA PRO A 99 16.55 -0.43 4.43
C PRO A 99 17.60 -0.19 3.33
N ASN A 100 18.06 -1.26 2.64
CA ASN A 100 19.16 -1.17 1.71
C ASN A 100 18.77 -0.88 0.26
N SER A 101 17.56 -1.21 -0.21
CA SER A 101 17.28 -0.90 -1.62
C SER A 101 15.93 -1.23 -2.22
N HIS A 102 15.09 -2.11 -1.71
CA HIS A 102 14.05 -2.65 -2.58
C HIS A 102 12.61 -2.22 -2.28
N ASN A 103 12.34 -1.78 -1.08
CA ASN A 103 11.02 -1.39 -0.63
C ASN A 103 10.99 0.06 -0.18
N VAL A 104 11.57 0.93 -0.98
CA VAL A 104 11.72 2.34 -0.68
C VAL A 104 10.62 3.08 -1.41
N LEU A 105 9.66 3.61 -0.69
CA LEU A 105 8.77 4.62 -1.21
C LEU A 105 9.59 5.89 -1.42
N ASP A 106 9.52 6.45 -2.64
CA ASP A 106 10.25 7.65 -3.05
C ASP A 106 11.79 7.55 -2.95
N GLY A 107 12.34 6.34 -2.78
CA GLY A 107 13.77 6.12 -2.71
C GLY A 107 14.46 6.64 -1.44
N ASP A 108 13.73 6.89 -0.37
CA ASP A 108 14.26 7.52 0.84
C ASP A 108 14.76 6.54 1.94
N GLY A 109 14.55 5.24 1.77
CA GLY A 109 15.04 4.21 2.70
C GLY A 109 14.32 4.16 4.04
N TYR A 110 13.06 4.59 4.09
CA TYR A 110 12.24 4.58 5.31
C TYR A 110 11.04 3.63 5.20
N VAL A 111 10.74 2.96 6.29
CA VAL A 111 9.40 2.40 6.54
C VAL A 111 8.54 3.49 7.17
N ARG A 112 7.29 3.58 6.75
CA ARG A 112 6.29 4.53 7.27
C ARG A 112 5.23 3.80 8.06
N PHE A 113 4.60 4.52 8.97
CA PHE A 113 3.53 3.99 9.81
C PHE A 113 2.25 4.78 9.58
N HIS A 114 1.22 4.08 9.15
CA HIS A 114 -0.12 4.60 9.16
C HIS A 114 -0.71 4.46 10.56
N LEU A 115 -1.26 5.52 11.11
CA LEU A 115 -1.73 5.56 12.49
C LEU A 115 -3.25 5.60 12.63
N GLY A 116 -3.98 5.60 11.53
CA GLY A 116 -5.42 5.83 11.56
C GLY A 116 -5.76 7.26 12.01
N ASN A 117 -6.84 7.39 12.74
CA ASN A 117 -7.27 8.67 13.27
C ASN A 117 -6.39 9.09 14.47
N VAL A 118 -5.55 10.08 14.27
CA VAL A 118 -4.65 10.63 15.29
C VAL A 118 -4.84 12.12 15.41
N VAL A 119 -5.17 12.59 16.59
CA VAL A 119 -5.30 14.03 16.91
C VAL A 119 -4.10 14.55 17.69
N SER A 120 -3.29 13.66 18.25
CA SER A 120 -2.09 14.05 19.01
C SER A 120 -1.08 14.76 18.11
N PRO A 121 -0.58 15.93 18.51
CA PRO A 121 0.49 16.60 17.77
C PRO A 121 1.79 15.81 17.83
N ASP A 122 2.03 15.12 18.94
CA ASP A 122 3.25 14.35 19.17
C ASP A 122 2.96 12.85 19.19
N VAL A 123 3.87 12.07 18.64
CA VAL A 123 3.85 10.62 18.64
C VAL A 123 5.19 10.10 19.17
N GLU A 124 5.15 9.35 20.26
CA GLU A 124 6.32 8.64 20.75
C GLU A 124 6.43 7.29 20.01
N MET A 125 7.56 7.04 19.38
CA MET A 125 7.85 5.78 18.72
C MET A 125 9.03 5.09 19.39
N ALA A 126 8.84 3.82 19.75
CA ALA A 126 9.89 2.94 20.28
C ALA A 126 9.93 1.64 19.48
N VAL A 127 11.13 1.26 19.05
CA VAL A 127 11.37 0.04 18.28
C VAL A 127 12.04 -1.00 19.17
N TYR A 128 11.51 -2.21 19.16
CA TYR A 128 12.00 -3.36 19.91
C TYR A 128 12.37 -4.49 18.98
N ASN A 129 13.45 -5.20 19.27
CA ASN A 129 13.79 -6.45 18.60
C ASN A 129 12.90 -7.61 19.08
N PHE A 130 13.11 -8.81 18.56
CA PHE A 130 12.33 -10.00 18.93
C PHE A 130 12.51 -10.40 20.42
N ALA A 131 13.64 -10.06 21.03
CA ALA A 131 13.88 -10.27 22.47
C ALA A 131 13.25 -9.18 23.35
N MET A 132 12.48 -8.25 22.76
CA MET A 132 11.88 -7.09 23.44
C MET A 132 12.90 -6.10 24.02
N GLU A 133 14.11 -6.11 23.50
CA GLU A 133 15.10 -5.09 23.80
C GLU A 133 14.83 -3.84 22.96
N ASN A 134 14.85 -2.68 23.59
CA ASN A 134 14.64 -1.42 22.89
C ASN A 134 15.88 -1.05 22.07
N VAL A 135 15.71 -0.87 20.77
CA VAL A 135 16.80 -0.56 19.82
C VAL A 135 16.75 0.88 19.31
N TYR A 136 15.60 1.53 19.35
CA TYR A 136 15.45 2.91 18.90
C TYR A 136 14.27 3.60 19.57
N ASN A 137 14.40 4.91 19.87
CA ASN A 137 13.33 5.76 20.39
C ASN A 137 13.35 7.12 19.72
N VAL A 138 12.18 7.67 19.47
CA VAL A 138 12.02 9.06 19.01
C VAL A 138 10.65 9.60 19.40
N THR A 139 10.58 10.92 19.64
CA THR A 139 9.32 11.66 19.69
C THR A 139 9.24 12.54 18.47
N LEU A 140 8.15 12.40 17.73
CA LEU A 140 7.92 13.06 16.43
C LEU A 140 6.81 14.10 16.59
N ASP A 141 7.09 15.33 16.18
CA ASP A 141 6.09 16.40 16.09
C ASP A 141 5.44 16.37 14.70
N ARG A 142 4.19 15.96 14.63
CA ARG A 142 3.42 15.84 13.38
C ARG A 142 3.09 17.19 12.73
N ARG A 143 3.22 18.29 13.45
CA ARG A 143 3.00 19.65 12.90
C ARG A 143 4.17 20.12 12.05
N ASN A 144 5.33 19.50 12.21
CA ASN A 144 6.51 19.83 11.41
C ASN A 144 6.39 19.12 10.04
N PRO A 145 6.29 19.84 8.91
CA PRO A 145 6.15 19.24 7.58
C PRO A 145 7.36 18.41 7.17
N GLU A 146 8.56 18.70 7.69
CA GLU A 146 9.79 17.98 7.36
C GLU A 146 9.95 16.67 8.16
N THR A 147 9.51 16.67 9.42
CA THR A 147 9.69 15.55 10.35
C THR A 147 8.38 14.90 10.80
N GLY A 148 7.24 15.44 10.40
CA GLY A 148 5.92 14.99 10.85
C GLY A 148 5.49 13.62 10.34
N ALA A 149 6.16 13.07 9.32
CA ALA A 149 5.92 11.72 8.87
C ALA A 149 6.46 10.71 9.91
N ILE A 150 5.58 9.81 10.38
CA ILE A 150 5.99 8.74 11.27
C ILE A 150 6.73 7.69 10.45
N LYS A 151 8.06 7.72 10.52
CA LYS A 151 8.94 6.86 9.71
C LYS A 151 10.20 6.43 10.46
N TRP A 152 10.77 5.29 10.04
CA TRP A 152 12.01 4.75 10.58
C TRP A 152 12.89 4.21 9.45
N ASN A 153 14.19 4.41 9.56
CA ASN A 153 15.17 4.03 8.53
C ASN A 153 15.87 2.70 8.80
N GLY A 154 15.41 1.90 9.74
CA GLY A 154 16.03 0.63 10.09
C GLY A 154 17.34 0.75 10.88
N LYS A 155 17.63 1.91 11.47
CA LYS A 155 18.85 2.10 12.29
C LYS A 155 18.52 2.11 13.78
N ASP A 156 19.46 1.59 14.55
CA ASP A 156 19.44 1.66 16.00
C ASP A 156 19.82 3.08 16.52
N SER A 157 19.79 3.28 17.82
CA SER A 157 20.18 4.54 18.46
C SER A 157 21.66 4.93 18.26
N ASN A 158 22.48 4.00 17.80
CA ASN A 158 23.89 4.22 17.42
C ASN A 158 24.09 4.43 15.92
N SER A 159 23.01 4.65 15.16
CA SER A 159 23.02 4.83 13.71
C SER A 159 23.49 3.60 12.90
N ARG A 160 23.48 2.40 13.49
CA ARG A 160 23.82 1.15 12.81
C ARG A 160 22.55 0.48 12.31
N LEU A 161 22.60 -0.09 11.09
CA LEU A 161 21.48 -0.88 10.57
C LEU A 161 21.23 -2.10 11.45
N VAL A 162 19.98 -2.26 11.84
CA VAL A 162 19.52 -3.43 12.63
C VAL A 162 19.62 -4.71 11.79
N ASP A 163 19.64 -5.86 12.42
CA ASP A 163 19.71 -7.16 11.75
C ASP A 163 18.38 -7.57 11.11
N ASN A 164 18.44 -8.57 10.21
CA ASN A 164 17.24 -9.20 9.67
C ASN A 164 16.42 -9.80 10.81
N GLY A 165 15.12 -9.59 10.78
CA GLY A 165 14.27 -10.13 11.82
C GLY A 165 12.91 -9.46 11.94
N VAL A 166 12.20 -9.85 12.98
CA VAL A 166 10.92 -9.26 13.37
C VAL A 166 11.16 -8.19 14.44
N TYR A 167 10.56 -7.03 14.21
CA TYR A 167 10.60 -5.90 15.12
C TYR A 167 9.18 -5.54 15.54
N PHE A 168 9.05 -5.06 16.78
CA PHE A 168 7.81 -4.56 17.32
C PHE A 168 7.95 -3.05 17.55
N ILE A 169 7.08 -2.30 16.90
CA ILE A 169 7.07 -0.86 17.00
C ILE A 169 5.92 -0.44 17.91
N LYS A 170 6.26 0.20 19.01
CA LYS A 170 5.32 0.78 19.94
C LYS A 170 5.12 2.24 19.59
N LEU A 171 3.89 2.60 19.27
CA LEU A 171 3.47 3.97 18.98
C LEU A 171 2.55 4.43 20.11
N LYS A 172 2.87 5.56 20.73
CA LYS A 172 2.06 6.13 21.82
C LYS A 172 1.54 7.51 21.40
N TYR A 173 0.24 7.63 21.32
CA TYR A 173 -0.46 8.85 20.91
C TYR A 173 -1.92 8.85 21.35
N SER A 174 -2.60 10.00 21.20
CA SER A 174 -4.03 10.14 21.48
C SER A 174 -4.84 10.11 20.17
N GLN A 175 -5.94 9.36 20.18
CA GLN A 175 -6.86 9.27 19.04
C GLN A 175 -7.94 10.36 19.05
N ASN A 176 -8.15 11.01 20.17
CA ASN A 176 -9.05 12.16 20.30
C ASN A 176 -8.53 13.15 21.35
N LEU A 177 -9.04 14.39 21.27
CA LEU A 177 -8.53 15.52 22.10
C LEU A 177 -8.68 15.33 23.61
N ASN A 178 -9.62 14.49 24.03
CA ASN A 178 -9.92 14.27 25.44
C ASN A 178 -9.41 12.91 25.96
N ALA A 179 -8.76 12.13 25.13
CA ALA A 179 -8.22 10.83 25.50
C ALA A 179 -6.77 10.93 25.96
N SER A 180 -6.43 10.17 26.99
CA SER A 180 -5.03 9.95 27.35
C SER A 180 -4.32 9.18 26.22
N PRO A 181 -3.02 9.42 25.99
CA PRO A 181 -2.24 8.67 25.04
C PRO A 181 -2.28 7.16 25.32
N SER A 182 -2.54 6.37 24.29
CA SER A 182 -2.56 4.91 24.36
C SER A 182 -1.41 4.30 23.56
N ASN A 183 -1.04 3.05 23.90
CA ASN A 183 0.00 2.32 23.21
C ASN A 183 -0.59 1.46 22.11
N HIS A 184 -0.03 1.58 20.92
CA HIS A 184 -0.37 0.79 19.74
C HIS A 184 0.87 0.04 19.28
N TRP A 185 0.69 -1.21 18.84
CA TRP A 185 1.80 -2.07 18.42
C TRP A 185 1.69 -2.45 16.96
N VAL A 186 2.79 -2.34 16.25
CA VAL A 186 2.90 -2.74 14.85
C VAL A 186 4.04 -3.75 14.72
N LYS A 187 3.78 -4.85 14.03
CA LYS A 187 4.82 -5.82 13.66
C LYS A 187 5.45 -5.43 12.33
N LEU A 188 6.77 -5.42 12.28
CA LEU A 188 7.56 -5.12 11.09
C LEU A 188 8.57 -6.24 10.85
N ILE A 189 8.71 -6.66 9.60
CA ILE A 189 9.75 -7.60 9.16
C ILE A 189 10.82 -6.77 8.45
N VAL A 190 12.06 -6.88 8.91
CA VAL A 190 13.24 -6.25 8.28
C VAL A 190 14.03 -7.30 7.53
N VAL A 191 14.35 -7.01 6.27
CA VAL A 191 15.15 -7.86 5.37
C VAL A 191 16.17 -6.97 4.64
N LYS A 192 17.46 -7.22 4.86
CA LYS A 192 18.55 -6.47 4.21
C LYS A 192 18.84 -6.99 2.81
#